data_9dc2108ac7ceb8cf2fbbfd18e3db55c5
#
_entry.id   9dc2108ac7ceb8cf2fbbfd18e3db55c5
#
_cell.length_a   1.000
_cell.length_b   1.000
_cell.length_c   1.000
_cell.angle_alpha   90.00
_cell.angle_beta   90.00
_cell.angle_gamma   90.00
#
_symmetry.space_group_name_H-M   'P 1'
#
loop_
_entity.id
_entity.type
_entity.pdbx_description
1 polymer ?
#
loop_
_entity_poly.entity_id
_entity_poly.type
_entity_poly.pdbx_seq_one_letter_code
_entity_poly.pdbx_strand_id
1 'polypeptide(L)'
;MRGFIRVFLAIFGALVLAVVAIAGFRGDYTQRTPIEIFPDMDRQPKYKSQTPSSFFTEGRVDRIPPYGTVPFHVATDQPYRLTGKMANMWGTGIPVTVDQKLIARGQERYQINCQVCHGTTGAGNGITSQYGLVGAASYHQDKYREMADGEIFNTITHGKGQMGPYHHIEVNDRWAIVAYIRALQLAQNAPANLLPAEVVKAGK
;
A
#
# COMPACT_ATOMS: atom_id res chain seq x y z
N MET A 1 -24.45 62.93 23.57
CA MET A 1 -23.14 62.38 23.14
C MET A 1 -22.74 61.12 23.89
N ARG A 2 -22.71 61.04 25.22
CA ARG A 2 -22.29 59.84 25.99
C ARG A 2 -23.14 58.58 25.72
N GLY A 3 -24.47 58.71 25.52
CA GLY A 3 -25.36 57.60 25.20
C GLY A 3 -25.09 57.03 23.82
N PHE A 4 -24.89 57.86 22.83
CA PHE A 4 -24.57 57.44 21.46
C PHE A 4 -23.27 56.66 21.37
N ILE A 5 -22.22 57.14 22.08
CA ILE A 5 -20.90 56.44 22.16
C ILE A 5 -21.05 55.06 22.75
N ARG A 6 -21.83 54.90 23.85
CA ARG A 6 -22.05 53.60 24.48
C ARG A 6 -22.75 52.60 23.56
N VAL A 7 -23.79 53.04 22.87
CA VAL A 7 -24.51 52.20 21.88
C VAL A 7 -23.62 51.83 20.73
N PHE A 8 -22.83 52.76 20.20
CA PHE A 8 -21.89 52.49 19.14
C PHE A 8 -20.83 51.44 19.55
N LEU A 9 -20.22 51.58 20.71
CA LEU A 9 -19.24 50.66 21.24
C LEU A 9 -19.84 49.27 21.49
N ALA A 10 -21.08 49.18 21.96
CA ALA A 10 -21.77 47.91 22.15
C ALA A 10 -22.03 47.19 20.82
N ILE A 11 -22.51 47.89 19.81
CA ILE A 11 -22.74 47.34 18.46
C ILE A 11 -21.41 46.91 17.82
N PHE A 12 -20.37 47.73 17.92
CA PHE A 12 -19.05 47.44 17.40
C PHE A 12 -18.45 46.19 18.09
N GLY A 13 -18.53 46.12 19.42
CA GLY A 13 -18.06 44.94 20.18
C GLY A 13 -18.82 43.67 19.83
N ALA A 14 -20.15 43.74 19.69
CA ALA A 14 -20.96 42.62 19.24
C ALA A 14 -20.57 42.13 17.81
N LEU A 15 -20.29 43.07 16.92
CA LEU A 15 -19.87 42.78 15.55
C LEU A 15 -18.49 42.13 15.49
N VAL A 16 -17.55 42.63 16.29
CA VAL A 16 -16.20 41.98 16.44
C VAL A 16 -16.33 40.59 17.00
N LEU A 17 -17.14 40.39 18.05
CA LEU A 17 -17.39 39.04 18.60
C LEU A 17 -18.01 38.10 17.59
N ALA A 18 -18.97 38.57 16.79
CA ALA A 18 -19.58 37.79 15.73
C ALA A 18 -18.56 37.38 14.66
N VAL A 19 -17.71 38.32 14.22
CA VAL A 19 -16.65 38.01 13.26
C VAL A 19 -15.66 36.99 13.79
N VAL A 20 -15.22 37.14 15.05
CA VAL A 20 -14.31 36.16 15.68
C VAL A 20 -14.98 34.81 15.86
N ALA A 21 -16.27 34.76 16.24
CA ALA A 21 -17.01 33.52 16.39
C ALA A 21 -17.22 32.78 15.05
N ILE A 22 -17.45 33.49 13.95
CA ILE A 22 -17.69 32.92 12.62
C ILE A 22 -16.37 32.57 11.91
N ALA A 23 -15.41 33.48 11.91
CA ALA A 23 -14.15 33.30 11.22
C ALA A 23 -13.15 32.43 12.01
N GLY A 24 -13.29 32.38 13.33
CA GLY A 24 -12.35 31.71 14.22
C GLY A 24 -10.91 32.22 14.05
N PHE A 25 -9.96 31.49 14.54
CA PHE A 25 -8.53 31.69 14.23
C PHE A 25 -8.19 30.90 12.97
N ARG A 26 -8.51 31.40 11.79
CA ARG A 26 -8.17 30.77 10.52
C ARG A 26 -6.65 30.64 10.40
N GLY A 27 -6.17 29.41 10.20
CA GLY A 27 -4.76 29.08 10.07
C GLY A 27 -4.16 28.39 11.30
N ASP A 28 -4.88 28.29 12.40
CA ASP A 28 -4.46 27.48 13.54
C ASP A 28 -4.80 26.00 13.32
N TYR A 29 -3.86 25.13 13.68
CA TYR A 29 -4.09 23.69 13.67
C TYR A 29 -4.99 23.30 14.85
N THR A 30 -6.18 22.84 14.55
CA THR A 30 -7.12 22.34 15.56
C THR A 30 -7.59 20.94 15.21
N GLN A 31 -7.74 20.09 16.24
CA GLN A 31 -8.36 18.76 16.09
C GLN A 31 -9.89 18.81 16.13
N ARG A 32 -10.47 19.97 16.38
CA ARG A 32 -11.92 20.14 16.39
C ARG A 32 -12.42 20.38 14.98
N THR A 33 -13.55 19.79 14.65
CA THR A 33 -14.27 20.08 13.39
C THR A 33 -14.63 21.55 13.34
N PRO A 34 -14.42 22.24 12.20
CA PRO A 34 -14.88 23.62 12.01
C PRO A 34 -16.38 23.73 12.26
N ILE A 35 -16.83 24.89 12.75
CA ILE A 35 -18.27 25.17 12.82
C ILE A 35 -18.77 25.38 11.40
N GLU A 36 -19.60 24.46 10.93
CA GLU A 36 -20.26 24.54 9.63
C GLU A 36 -21.61 25.23 9.79
N ILE A 37 -21.73 26.47 9.33
CA ILE A 37 -23.02 27.18 9.30
C ILE A 37 -23.81 26.74 8.07
N PHE A 38 -23.13 26.61 6.94
CA PHE A 38 -23.66 26.08 5.68
C PHE A 38 -22.76 24.96 5.20
N PRO A 39 -23.17 23.69 5.38
CA PRO A 39 -22.32 22.54 5.02
C PRO A 39 -22.15 22.35 3.51
N ASP A 40 -22.88 23.13 2.69
CA ASP A 40 -22.83 23.08 1.23
C ASP A 40 -22.78 21.62 0.70
N MET A 41 -21.72 21.24 0.01
CA MET A 41 -21.56 19.90 -0.54
C MET A 41 -20.66 18.98 0.29
N ASP A 42 -20.29 19.35 1.49
CA ASP A 42 -19.43 18.56 2.36
C ASP A 42 -20.07 17.22 2.76
N ARG A 43 -21.40 17.19 2.86
CA ARG A 43 -22.19 16.00 3.17
C ARG A 43 -23.07 15.64 1.98
N GLN A 44 -22.76 14.54 1.34
CA GLN A 44 -23.52 14.03 0.22
C GLN A 44 -24.06 12.63 0.53
N PRO A 45 -25.29 12.28 0.09
CA PRO A 45 -25.83 10.92 0.22
C PRO A 45 -25.20 9.99 -0.81
N LYS A 46 -23.88 9.79 -0.72
CA LYS A 46 -23.12 8.87 -1.57
C LYS A 46 -22.37 7.86 -0.74
N TYR A 47 -22.23 6.66 -1.26
CA TYR A 47 -21.38 5.66 -0.66
C TYR A 47 -19.91 5.94 -1.00
N LYS A 48 -19.05 5.85 0.01
CA LYS A 48 -17.59 5.87 -0.15
C LYS A 48 -17.05 4.48 0.16
N SER A 49 -15.85 4.19 -0.29
CA SER A 49 -15.15 2.95 0.08
C SER A 49 -15.12 2.80 1.61
N GLN A 50 -15.33 1.58 2.09
CA GLN A 50 -15.36 1.24 3.51
C GLN A 50 -16.50 1.90 4.33
N THR A 51 -17.49 2.51 3.67
CA THR A 51 -18.63 3.10 4.38
C THR A 51 -19.56 2.00 4.89
N PRO A 52 -20.05 2.08 6.14
CA PRO A 52 -21.08 1.18 6.62
C PRO A 52 -22.40 1.40 5.87
N SER A 53 -23.19 0.35 5.69
CA SER A 53 -24.49 0.41 5.06
C SER A 53 -25.49 -0.44 5.82
N SER A 54 -26.61 0.14 6.21
CA SER A 54 -27.73 -0.59 6.82
C SER A 54 -28.61 -1.31 5.79
N PHE A 55 -28.40 -1.05 4.51
CA PHE A 55 -29.16 -1.67 3.42
C PHE A 55 -28.75 -3.13 3.18
N PHE A 56 -27.45 -3.43 3.35
CA PHE A 56 -26.95 -4.79 3.15
C PHE A 56 -26.78 -5.53 4.46
N THR A 57 -27.11 -6.82 4.46
CA THR A 57 -27.01 -7.70 5.64
C THR A 57 -25.61 -7.77 6.22
N GLU A 58 -24.58 -7.63 5.36
CA GLU A 58 -23.17 -7.60 5.76
C GLU A 58 -22.74 -6.27 6.41
N GLY A 59 -23.63 -5.27 6.46
CA GLY A 59 -23.37 -3.97 7.08
C GLY A 59 -22.36 -3.08 6.35
N ARG A 60 -21.97 -3.43 5.14
CA ARG A 60 -20.93 -2.74 4.38
C ARG A 60 -21.30 -2.52 2.92
N VAL A 61 -20.73 -1.48 2.32
CA VAL A 61 -20.91 -1.17 0.89
C VAL A 61 -19.98 -2.00 0.01
N ASP A 62 -18.74 -2.22 0.46
CA ASP A 62 -17.74 -3.02 -0.25
C ASP A 62 -18.08 -4.50 -0.15
N ARG A 63 -18.93 -4.94 -1.07
CA ARG A 63 -19.38 -6.34 -1.12
C ARG A 63 -18.45 -7.18 -1.99
N ILE A 64 -18.29 -8.44 -1.61
CA ILE A 64 -17.59 -9.42 -2.44
C ILE A 64 -18.41 -9.61 -3.72
N PRO A 65 -17.78 -9.49 -4.91
CA PRO A 65 -18.47 -9.76 -6.17
C PRO A 65 -19.07 -11.17 -6.18
N PRO A 66 -20.22 -11.38 -6.85
CA PRO A 66 -20.77 -12.72 -7.01
C PRO A 66 -19.78 -13.70 -7.62
N TYR A 67 -19.87 -14.96 -7.22
CA TYR A 67 -19.03 -16.02 -7.80
C TYR A 67 -19.17 -16.04 -9.32
N GLY A 68 -18.04 -16.15 -10.02
CA GLY A 68 -18.00 -16.13 -11.49
C GLY A 68 -17.89 -14.72 -12.12
N THR A 69 -17.90 -13.66 -11.30
CA THR A 69 -17.67 -12.30 -11.81
C THR A 69 -16.23 -12.16 -12.32
N VAL A 70 -16.07 -11.77 -13.56
CA VAL A 70 -14.77 -11.46 -14.17
C VAL A 70 -14.63 -9.96 -14.32
N PRO A 71 -13.59 -9.33 -13.74
CA PRO A 71 -13.33 -7.91 -13.93
C PRO A 71 -13.03 -7.59 -15.41
N PHE A 72 -13.61 -6.52 -15.92
CA PHE A 72 -13.50 -6.13 -17.34
C PHE A 72 -12.05 -5.95 -17.82
N HIS A 73 -11.13 -5.60 -16.92
CA HIS A 73 -9.72 -5.34 -17.25
C HIS A 73 -8.77 -6.51 -17.02
N VAL A 74 -9.28 -7.66 -16.58
CA VAL A 74 -8.42 -8.82 -16.33
C VAL A 74 -8.44 -9.71 -17.56
N ALA A 75 -7.29 -9.84 -18.23
CA ALA A 75 -7.09 -10.83 -19.28
C ALA A 75 -7.18 -12.22 -18.65
N THR A 76 -8.28 -12.95 -18.96
CA THR A 76 -8.55 -14.29 -18.43
C THR A 76 -7.81 -15.39 -19.21
N ASP A 77 -7.17 -15.04 -20.31
CA ASP A 77 -6.43 -15.92 -21.21
C ASP A 77 -4.99 -16.24 -20.74
N GLN A 78 -4.55 -15.65 -19.64
CA GLN A 78 -3.22 -15.86 -19.08
C GLN A 78 -3.27 -16.38 -17.63
N PRO A 79 -3.69 -17.62 -17.41
CA PRO A 79 -3.89 -18.17 -16.05
C PRO A 79 -2.60 -18.13 -15.21
N TYR A 80 -1.44 -18.36 -15.82
CA TYR A 80 -0.15 -18.25 -15.13
C TYR A 80 0.07 -16.85 -14.55
N ARG A 81 -0.17 -15.80 -15.31
CA ARG A 81 -0.01 -14.42 -14.86
C ARG A 81 -0.91 -14.06 -13.69
N LEU A 82 -2.10 -14.66 -13.63
CA LEU A 82 -3.08 -14.37 -12.57
C LEU A 82 -2.88 -15.22 -11.32
N THR A 83 -2.41 -16.46 -11.48
CA THR A 83 -2.37 -17.43 -10.38
C THR A 83 -0.97 -17.85 -9.95
N GLY A 84 0.04 -17.63 -10.79
CA GLY A 84 1.39 -18.18 -10.60
C GLY A 84 1.49 -19.68 -10.88
N LYS A 85 0.43 -20.31 -11.44
CA LYS A 85 0.37 -21.74 -11.72
C LYS A 85 0.37 -22.05 -13.19
N MET A 86 1.08 -23.10 -13.55
CA MET A 86 1.02 -23.77 -14.83
C MET A 86 0.42 -25.16 -14.59
N ALA A 87 -0.84 -25.35 -14.95
CA ALA A 87 -1.65 -26.50 -14.55
C ALA A 87 -1.66 -26.65 -12.99
N ASN A 88 -1.18 -27.76 -12.46
CA ASN A 88 -1.14 -28.04 -11.03
C ASN A 88 0.22 -27.75 -10.35
N MET A 89 1.19 -27.19 -11.09
CA MET A 89 2.52 -26.88 -10.58
C MET A 89 2.73 -25.36 -10.48
N TRP A 90 3.68 -24.97 -9.65
CA TRP A 90 4.13 -23.57 -9.62
C TRP A 90 4.96 -23.28 -10.86
N GLY A 91 4.64 -22.23 -11.57
CA GLY A 91 5.38 -21.83 -12.75
C GLY A 91 6.70 -21.13 -12.41
N THR A 92 7.66 -21.27 -13.29
CA THR A 92 8.94 -20.55 -13.24
C THR A 92 8.99 -19.47 -14.32
N GLY A 93 9.70 -18.39 -14.04
CA GLY A 93 9.80 -17.24 -14.91
C GLY A 93 8.72 -16.19 -14.63
N ILE A 94 9.03 -14.95 -14.96
CA ILE A 94 8.16 -13.79 -14.75
C ILE A 94 7.40 -13.54 -16.06
N PRO A 95 6.04 -13.55 -16.06
CA PRO A 95 5.24 -13.49 -17.29
C PRO A 95 5.10 -12.06 -17.86
N VAL A 96 6.03 -11.19 -17.53
CA VAL A 96 6.14 -9.82 -18.03
C VAL A 96 7.59 -9.53 -18.38
N THR A 97 7.83 -8.59 -19.29
CA THR A 97 9.20 -8.19 -19.66
C THR A 97 9.91 -7.57 -18.46
N VAL A 98 11.03 -8.21 -18.06
CA VAL A 98 11.86 -7.73 -16.97
C VAL A 98 12.88 -6.74 -17.52
N ASP A 99 12.60 -5.47 -17.33
CA ASP A 99 13.46 -4.36 -17.68
C ASP A 99 13.77 -3.50 -16.46
N GLN A 100 14.61 -2.49 -16.63
CA GLN A 100 14.97 -1.56 -15.55
C GLN A 100 13.74 -0.84 -14.97
N LYS A 101 12.74 -0.55 -15.80
CA LYS A 101 11.53 0.15 -15.37
C LYS A 101 10.68 -0.77 -14.48
N LEU A 102 10.56 -2.05 -14.83
CA LEU A 102 9.85 -3.03 -14.00
C LEU A 102 10.54 -3.23 -12.65
N ILE A 103 11.89 -3.33 -12.64
CA ILE A 103 12.66 -3.47 -11.40
C ILE A 103 12.50 -2.24 -10.50
N ALA A 104 12.57 -1.03 -11.07
CA ALA A 104 12.35 0.21 -10.31
C ALA A 104 10.92 0.27 -9.74
N ARG A 105 9.91 -0.15 -10.51
CA ARG A 105 8.53 -0.27 -10.04
C ARG A 105 8.41 -1.30 -8.92
N GLY A 106 9.05 -2.45 -9.07
CA GLY A 106 9.11 -3.48 -8.03
C GLY A 106 9.74 -2.99 -6.75
N GLN A 107 10.83 -2.21 -6.84
CA GLN A 107 11.48 -1.58 -5.70
C GLN A 107 10.53 -0.62 -4.97
N GLU A 108 9.87 0.27 -5.71
CA GLU A 108 8.89 1.21 -5.14
C GLU A 108 7.79 0.47 -4.37
N ARG A 109 7.19 -0.54 -4.98
CA ARG A 109 6.10 -1.32 -4.38
C ARG A 109 6.57 -2.17 -3.20
N TYR A 110 7.77 -2.70 -3.28
CA TYR A 110 8.42 -3.41 -2.18
C TYR A 110 8.64 -2.51 -0.96
N GLN A 111 9.16 -1.31 -1.17
CA GLN A 111 9.40 -0.35 -0.09
C GLN A 111 8.12 0.03 0.63
N ILE A 112 7.01 0.18 -0.09
CA ILE A 112 5.71 0.55 0.48
C ILE A 112 5.10 -0.60 1.28
N ASN A 113 5.13 -1.84 0.74
CA ASN A 113 4.31 -2.93 1.25
C ASN A 113 5.09 -4.03 2.00
N CYS A 114 6.34 -4.25 1.66
CA CYS A 114 7.10 -5.43 2.08
C CYS A 114 8.24 -5.11 3.03
N GLN A 115 8.94 -3.99 2.81
CA GLN A 115 10.13 -3.60 3.54
C GLN A 115 9.90 -3.50 5.05
N VAL A 116 8.72 -3.06 5.47
CA VAL A 116 8.37 -2.89 6.88
C VAL A 116 8.55 -4.19 7.69
N CYS A 117 8.32 -5.35 7.07
CA CYS A 117 8.52 -6.66 7.69
C CYS A 117 9.82 -7.33 7.22
N HIS A 118 10.11 -7.30 5.91
CA HIS A 118 11.23 -8.05 5.33
C HIS A 118 12.57 -7.29 5.31
N GLY A 119 12.57 -6.00 5.67
CA GLY A 119 13.78 -5.16 5.63
C GLY A 119 14.12 -4.67 4.23
N THR A 120 15.04 -3.71 4.14
CA THR A 120 15.47 -3.09 2.87
C THR A 120 16.14 -4.07 1.93
N THR A 121 16.87 -5.02 2.47
CA THR A 121 17.62 -6.03 1.72
C THR A 121 16.90 -7.37 1.60
N GLY A 122 15.73 -7.52 2.23
CA GLY A 122 15.01 -8.80 2.26
C GLY A 122 15.57 -9.81 3.27
N ALA A 123 16.32 -9.35 4.27
CA ALA A 123 16.92 -10.20 5.31
C ALA A 123 15.93 -10.65 6.41
N GLY A 124 14.67 -10.19 6.37
CA GLY A 124 13.67 -10.51 7.38
C GLY A 124 13.78 -9.69 8.67
N ASN A 125 14.55 -8.61 8.64
CA ASN A 125 14.87 -7.74 9.77
C ASN A 125 14.17 -6.37 9.68
N GLY A 126 12.96 -6.33 9.14
CA GLY A 126 12.18 -5.10 9.06
C GLY A 126 11.83 -4.53 10.43
N ILE A 127 11.40 -3.27 10.46
CA ILE A 127 11.12 -2.54 11.70
C ILE A 127 10.10 -3.25 12.60
N THR A 128 9.16 -3.99 12.02
CA THR A 128 8.14 -4.73 12.76
C THR A 128 8.72 -5.80 13.69
N SER A 129 9.93 -6.30 13.40
CA SER A 129 10.62 -7.27 14.29
C SER A 129 10.93 -6.68 15.65
N GLN A 130 11.15 -5.36 15.74
CA GLN A 130 11.39 -4.64 16.99
C GLN A 130 10.11 -4.47 17.82
N TYR A 131 8.94 -4.64 17.21
CA TYR A 131 7.63 -4.51 17.84
C TYR A 131 6.92 -5.86 18.02
N GLY A 132 7.68 -6.95 18.01
CA GLY A 132 7.19 -8.30 18.34
C GLY A 132 6.70 -9.13 17.14
N LEU A 133 6.67 -8.60 15.92
CA LEU A 133 6.43 -9.42 14.72
C LEU A 133 7.75 -10.10 14.30
N VAL A 134 8.09 -11.16 14.99
CA VAL A 134 9.27 -11.98 14.68
C VAL A 134 8.91 -13.06 13.67
N GLY A 135 9.86 -13.41 12.79
CA GLY A 135 9.69 -14.53 11.86
C GLY A 135 9.39 -14.15 10.42
N ALA A 136 9.52 -12.87 10.05
CA ALA A 136 9.54 -12.50 8.64
C ALA A 136 10.70 -13.23 7.93
N ALA A 137 10.39 -13.91 6.82
CA ALA A 137 11.37 -14.73 6.11
C ALA A 137 12.50 -13.87 5.51
N SER A 138 13.74 -14.32 5.68
CA SER A 138 14.86 -13.84 4.89
C SER A 138 14.82 -14.50 3.51
N TYR A 139 14.78 -13.70 2.45
CA TYR A 139 14.75 -14.21 1.07
C TYR A 139 16.06 -14.88 0.63
N HIS A 140 17.12 -14.75 1.42
CA HIS A 140 18.47 -15.27 1.11
C HIS A 140 18.69 -16.71 1.54
N GLN A 141 17.74 -17.30 2.27
CA GLN A 141 17.76 -18.74 2.59
C GLN A 141 17.52 -19.56 1.31
N ASP A 142 18.22 -20.69 1.18
CA ASP A 142 18.14 -21.58 0.01
C ASP A 142 16.70 -21.95 -0.33
N LYS A 143 15.91 -22.29 0.66
CA LYS A 143 14.47 -22.58 0.54
C LYS A 143 13.69 -21.54 -0.28
N TYR A 144 13.99 -20.24 -0.09
CA TYR A 144 13.29 -19.17 -0.77
C TYR A 144 13.95 -18.76 -2.08
N ARG A 145 15.25 -19.03 -2.23
CA ARG A 145 15.94 -18.84 -3.51
C ARG A 145 15.52 -19.87 -4.55
N GLU A 146 15.28 -21.10 -4.11
CA GLU A 146 14.83 -22.21 -4.96
C GLU A 146 13.31 -22.20 -5.22
N MET A 147 12.55 -21.39 -4.49
CA MET A 147 11.11 -21.27 -4.65
C MET A 147 10.75 -20.75 -6.05
N ALA A 148 9.80 -21.37 -6.72
CA ALA A 148 9.35 -20.94 -8.04
C ALA A 148 8.74 -19.52 -8.00
N ASP A 149 8.91 -18.76 -9.09
CA ASP A 149 8.39 -17.37 -9.15
C ASP A 149 6.88 -17.31 -8.95
N GLY A 150 6.17 -18.28 -9.51
CA GLY A 150 4.73 -18.40 -9.33
C GLY A 150 4.32 -18.71 -7.89
N GLU A 151 5.13 -19.44 -7.12
CA GLU A 151 4.86 -19.67 -5.70
C GLU A 151 5.09 -18.40 -4.88
N ILE A 152 6.12 -17.61 -5.20
CA ILE A 152 6.35 -16.30 -4.57
C ILE A 152 5.16 -15.38 -4.87
N PHE A 153 4.73 -15.31 -6.14
CA PHE A 153 3.56 -14.53 -6.55
C PHE A 153 2.30 -14.95 -5.81
N ASN A 154 2.05 -16.25 -5.70
CA ASN A 154 0.89 -16.78 -4.98
C ASN A 154 0.97 -16.47 -3.47
N THR A 155 2.17 -16.56 -2.89
CA THR A 155 2.39 -16.21 -1.49
C THR A 155 2.09 -14.74 -1.23
N ILE A 156 2.51 -13.84 -2.12
CA ILE A 156 2.15 -12.41 -2.04
C ILE A 156 0.63 -12.25 -2.16
N THR A 157 0.00 -12.97 -3.08
CA THR A 157 -1.43 -12.83 -3.36
C THR A 157 -2.31 -13.26 -2.20
N HIS A 158 -2.04 -14.43 -1.63
CA HIS A 158 -2.92 -15.10 -0.66
C HIS A 158 -2.39 -15.05 0.78
N GLY A 159 -1.14 -14.65 0.96
CA GLY A 159 -0.46 -14.76 2.24
C GLY A 159 0.04 -16.17 2.53
N LYS A 160 0.83 -16.31 3.59
CA LYS A 160 1.31 -17.62 4.09
C LYS A 160 1.66 -17.52 5.58
N GLY A 161 1.02 -18.33 6.42
CA GLY A 161 1.24 -18.28 7.86
C GLY A 161 0.81 -16.94 8.48
N GLN A 162 1.75 -16.20 9.06
CA GLN A 162 1.49 -14.89 9.64
C GLN A 162 1.45 -13.75 8.61
N MET A 163 1.91 -14.00 7.39
CA MET A 163 1.86 -13.02 6.31
C MET A 163 0.44 -12.94 5.75
N GLY A 164 -0.19 -11.76 5.86
CA GLY A 164 -1.50 -11.49 5.28
C GLY A 164 -1.49 -11.44 3.75
N PRO A 165 -2.67 -11.46 3.11
CA PRO A 165 -2.79 -11.40 1.67
C PRO A 165 -2.61 -9.97 1.14
N TYR A 166 -1.91 -9.84 0.01
CA TYR A 166 -1.67 -8.58 -0.71
C TYR A 166 -2.36 -8.55 -2.08
N HIS A 167 -3.50 -9.21 -2.20
CA HIS A 167 -4.27 -9.25 -3.45
C HIS A 167 -4.80 -7.88 -3.91
N HIS A 168 -4.84 -6.88 -3.02
CA HIS A 168 -5.17 -5.50 -3.35
C HIS A 168 -4.11 -4.79 -4.22
N ILE A 169 -2.87 -5.31 -4.24
CA ILE A 169 -1.84 -4.84 -5.17
C ILE A 169 -2.16 -5.40 -6.56
N GLU A 170 -2.08 -4.57 -7.60
CA GLU A 170 -2.32 -5.00 -8.97
C GLU A 170 -1.42 -6.16 -9.39
N VAL A 171 -1.91 -7.00 -10.29
CA VAL A 171 -1.22 -8.20 -10.78
C VAL A 171 0.18 -7.88 -11.31
N ASN A 172 0.30 -6.81 -12.11
CA ASN A 172 1.60 -6.41 -12.67
C ASN A 172 2.57 -5.90 -11.60
N ASP A 173 2.07 -5.17 -10.62
CA ASP A 173 2.88 -4.68 -9.51
C ASP A 173 3.36 -5.84 -8.62
N ARG A 174 2.54 -6.89 -8.43
CA ARG A 174 2.98 -8.11 -7.72
C ARG A 174 4.09 -8.84 -8.45
N TRP A 175 4.01 -8.96 -9.79
CA TRP A 175 5.10 -9.52 -10.58
C TRP A 175 6.35 -8.63 -10.59
N ALA A 176 6.19 -7.31 -10.56
CA ALA A 176 7.29 -6.39 -10.38
C ALA A 176 7.98 -6.59 -9.01
N ILE A 177 7.22 -6.81 -7.93
CA ILE A 177 7.77 -7.16 -6.61
C ILE A 177 8.53 -8.48 -6.68
N VAL A 178 8.02 -9.52 -7.35
CA VAL A 178 8.74 -10.80 -7.55
C VAL A 178 10.06 -10.56 -8.26
N ALA A 179 10.06 -9.75 -9.34
CA ALA A 179 11.29 -9.40 -10.05
C ALA A 179 12.31 -8.69 -9.15
N TYR A 180 11.85 -7.77 -8.32
CA TYR A 180 12.72 -7.07 -7.37
C TYR A 180 13.26 -8.00 -6.27
N ILE A 181 12.45 -8.92 -5.75
CA ILE A 181 12.93 -9.96 -4.79
C ILE A 181 14.04 -10.78 -5.44
N ARG A 182 13.89 -11.18 -6.69
CA ARG A 182 14.96 -11.89 -7.43
C ARG A 182 16.22 -11.06 -7.57
N ALA A 183 16.08 -9.76 -7.83
CA ALA A 183 17.22 -8.84 -7.86
C ALA A 183 17.93 -8.74 -6.50
N LEU A 184 17.18 -8.67 -5.39
CA LEU A 184 17.75 -8.71 -4.04
C LEU A 184 18.50 -10.02 -3.75
N GLN A 185 17.91 -11.15 -4.13
CA GLN A 185 18.55 -12.47 -3.99
C GLN A 185 19.85 -12.55 -4.78
N LEU A 186 19.85 -12.07 -6.03
CA LEU A 186 21.03 -12.03 -6.89
C LEU A 186 22.10 -11.10 -6.32
N ALA A 187 21.73 -9.90 -5.87
CA ALA A 187 22.67 -8.92 -5.36
C ALA A 187 23.49 -9.42 -4.16
N GLN A 188 22.92 -10.29 -3.33
CA GLN A 188 23.60 -10.83 -2.14
C GLN A 188 24.20 -12.23 -2.34
N ASN A 189 23.84 -12.92 -3.40
CA ASN A 189 24.29 -14.28 -3.69
C ASN A 189 24.79 -14.40 -5.14
N ALA A 190 25.28 -13.32 -5.72
CA ALA A 190 25.75 -13.34 -7.08
C ALA A 190 26.97 -14.28 -7.21
N PRO A 191 26.95 -15.23 -8.16
CA PRO A 191 28.11 -16.03 -8.46
C PRO A 191 29.25 -15.13 -8.96
N ALA A 192 30.48 -15.45 -8.56
CA ALA A 192 31.65 -14.59 -8.82
C ALA A 192 31.87 -14.27 -10.32
N ASN A 193 31.41 -15.16 -11.21
CA ASN A 193 31.51 -14.95 -12.66
C ASN A 193 30.55 -13.88 -13.23
N LEU A 194 29.54 -13.48 -12.44
CA LEU A 194 28.61 -12.41 -12.81
C LEU A 194 29.02 -11.04 -12.24
N LEU A 195 30.00 -11.02 -11.34
CA LEU A 195 30.48 -9.78 -10.72
C LEU A 195 31.52 -9.10 -11.64
N PRO A 196 31.49 -7.76 -11.75
CA PRO A 196 32.59 -7.02 -12.39
C PRO A 196 33.91 -7.35 -11.73
N ALA A 197 34.99 -7.48 -12.53
CA ALA A 197 36.30 -7.86 -12.04
C ALA A 197 36.85 -6.93 -10.93
N GLU A 198 36.43 -5.67 -10.92
CA GLU A 198 36.73 -4.69 -9.88
C GLU A 198 36.17 -5.04 -8.52
N VAL A 199 34.91 -5.54 -8.49
CA VAL A 199 34.21 -5.95 -7.24
C VAL A 199 34.83 -7.23 -6.67
N VAL A 200 35.22 -8.18 -7.53
CA VAL A 200 35.87 -9.43 -7.11
C VAL A 200 37.24 -9.16 -6.49
N LYS A 201 37.96 -8.12 -6.96
CA LYS A 201 39.24 -7.72 -6.40
C LYS A 201 39.14 -6.99 -5.06
N ALA A 202 38.08 -6.23 -4.85
CA ALA A 202 37.87 -5.47 -3.61
C ALA A 202 37.38 -6.35 -2.42
N GLY A 203 36.90 -7.56 -2.68
CA GLY A 203 36.42 -8.52 -1.67
C GLY A 203 37.43 -9.55 -1.20
N LYS A 204 38.68 -9.44 -1.63
CA LYS A 204 39.81 -10.22 -1.13
C LYS A 204 40.69 -9.35 -0.25
#